data_6a0468a78584813a98597b6a69c04b94
#
_entry.id   6a0468a78584813a98597b6a69c04b94
#
_cell.length_a   1.000
_cell.length_b   1.000
_cell.length_c   1.000
_cell.angle_alpha   90.00
_cell.angle_beta   90.00
_cell.angle_gamma   90.00
#
_symmetry.space_group_name_H-M   'P 1'
#
loop_
_entity.id
_entity.type
_entity.pdbx_description
1 polymer ?
#
loop_
_entity_poly.entity_id
_entity_poly.type
_entity_poly.pdbx_seq_one_letter_code
_entity_poly.pdbx_strand_id
1 'polypeptide(L)'
;MDLQLKNKTVLITGSSKGIGFAMAKTLAAEGCDVGICARNADEVNAAVAAIQAMGVKAHGQVVDVTDSASLEAWIKACAEALGGIDGFVANVSAGGADNEESGWRSNFEADVLASWKAVNAVKPYLEASDCGSIVSIGSTASLEAFAGAVPYGAMKAALLNYFGNMAQELAPAGIRVNSVSP
;
A
#
# COMPACT_ATOMS: atom_id res chain seq x y z
N MET A 1 -17.63 13.72 10.56
CA MET A 1 -16.36 13.96 11.30
C MET A 1 -15.40 14.47 10.25
N ASP A 2 -14.73 15.58 10.48
CA ASP A 2 -13.67 16.03 9.56
C ASP A 2 -12.37 15.28 9.91
N LEU A 3 -11.86 14.51 8.96
CA LEU A 3 -10.63 13.73 9.11
C LEU A 3 -9.38 14.53 8.74
N GLN A 4 -9.54 15.78 8.30
CA GLN A 4 -8.45 16.67 7.85
C GLN A 4 -7.58 16.07 6.73
N LEU A 5 -8.20 15.28 5.86
CA LEU A 5 -7.53 14.58 4.76
C LEU A 5 -7.58 15.34 3.42
N LYS A 6 -8.30 16.44 3.37
CA LYS A 6 -8.42 17.25 2.15
C LYS A 6 -7.05 17.75 1.67
N ASN A 7 -6.78 17.57 0.38
CA ASN A 7 -5.52 17.90 -0.29
C ASN A 7 -4.29 17.09 0.20
N LYS A 8 -4.48 16.02 0.95
CA LYS A 8 -3.42 15.06 1.24
C LYS A 8 -3.29 14.05 0.11
N THR A 9 -2.10 13.53 -0.09
CA THR A 9 -1.79 12.54 -1.13
C THR A 9 -1.53 11.18 -0.50
N VAL A 10 -2.29 10.17 -0.91
CA VAL A 10 -2.14 8.80 -0.41
C VAL A 10 -1.90 7.82 -1.56
N LEU A 11 -0.83 7.05 -1.48
CA LEU A 11 -0.52 5.97 -2.42
C LEU A 11 -0.98 4.63 -1.86
N ILE A 12 -1.59 3.80 -2.71
CA ILE A 12 -2.11 2.49 -2.32
C ILE A 12 -1.64 1.43 -3.31
N THR A 13 -0.92 0.43 -2.86
CA THR A 13 -0.54 -0.71 -3.72
C THR A 13 -1.71 -1.67 -3.93
N GLY A 14 -1.88 -2.21 -5.15
CA GLY A 14 -2.98 -3.13 -5.47
C GLY A 14 -4.36 -2.50 -5.37
N SER A 15 -4.52 -1.29 -5.90
CA SER A 15 -5.69 -0.44 -5.67
C SER A 15 -6.64 -0.32 -6.86
N SER A 16 -6.53 -1.18 -7.88
CA SER A 16 -7.47 -1.18 -9.01
C SER A 16 -8.81 -1.84 -8.69
N LYS A 17 -8.87 -2.70 -7.67
CA LYS A 17 -10.08 -3.42 -7.24
C LYS A 17 -10.05 -3.82 -5.76
N GLY A 18 -11.13 -4.45 -5.28
CA GLY A 18 -11.22 -5.02 -3.93
C GLY A 18 -11.01 -3.99 -2.83
N ILE A 19 -10.31 -4.40 -1.76
CA ILE A 19 -10.05 -3.57 -0.57
C ILE A 19 -9.27 -2.31 -0.95
N GLY A 20 -8.22 -2.44 -1.77
CA GLY A 20 -7.39 -1.30 -2.20
C GLY A 20 -8.22 -0.22 -2.93
N PHE A 21 -9.10 -0.62 -3.84
CA PHE A 21 -9.98 0.33 -4.54
C PHE A 21 -11.06 0.93 -3.63
N ALA A 22 -11.60 0.14 -2.68
CA ALA A 22 -12.53 0.66 -1.70
C ALA A 22 -11.89 1.75 -0.83
N MET A 23 -10.65 1.53 -0.38
CA MET A 23 -9.86 2.54 0.34
C MET A 23 -9.59 3.78 -0.52
N ALA A 24 -9.19 3.58 -1.79
CA ALA A 24 -8.98 4.69 -2.72
C ALA A 24 -10.22 5.59 -2.86
N LYS A 25 -11.41 4.99 -3.02
CA LYS A 25 -12.67 5.74 -3.08
C LYS A 25 -13.00 6.47 -1.78
N THR A 26 -12.78 5.82 -0.64
CA THR A 26 -13.05 6.44 0.67
C THR A 26 -12.14 7.65 0.90
N LEU A 27 -10.85 7.52 0.60
CA LEU A 27 -9.89 8.62 0.71
C LEU A 27 -10.22 9.76 -0.27
N ALA A 28 -10.60 9.43 -1.50
CA ALA A 28 -11.04 10.43 -2.48
C ALA A 28 -12.31 11.18 -2.02
N ALA A 29 -13.25 10.49 -1.37
CA ALA A 29 -14.44 11.11 -0.78
C ALA A 29 -14.12 12.09 0.35
N GLU A 30 -13.00 11.90 1.05
CA GLU A 30 -12.46 12.81 2.06
C GLU A 30 -11.56 13.92 1.45
N GLY A 31 -11.45 13.95 0.10
CA GLY A 31 -10.70 14.98 -0.63
C GLY A 31 -9.20 14.70 -0.79
N CYS A 32 -8.75 13.45 -0.62
CA CYS A 32 -7.37 13.05 -0.90
C CYS A 32 -7.12 12.90 -2.40
N ASP A 33 -5.94 13.28 -2.84
CA ASP A 33 -5.36 12.85 -4.10
C ASP A 33 -4.81 11.42 -3.96
N VAL A 34 -4.97 10.57 -4.97
CA VAL A 34 -4.71 9.13 -4.83
C VAL A 34 -3.76 8.58 -5.89
N GLY A 35 -2.69 7.90 -5.44
CA GLY A 35 -1.83 7.08 -6.29
C GLY A 35 -2.35 5.64 -6.36
N ILE A 36 -2.53 5.12 -7.58
CA ILE A 36 -3.09 3.80 -7.86
C ILE A 36 -2.07 2.96 -8.62
N CYS A 37 -1.87 1.71 -8.21
CA CYS A 37 -1.12 0.75 -9.02
C CYS A 37 -1.72 -0.65 -8.96
N ALA A 38 -1.61 -1.37 -10.06
CA ALA A 38 -1.93 -2.79 -10.19
C ALA A 38 -1.33 -3.34 -11.50
N ARG A 39 -1.45 -4.64 -11.72
CA ARG A 39 -0.86 -5.31 -12.89
C ARG A 39 -1.67 -5.21 -14.17
N ASN A 40 -2.96 -4.91 -14.08
CA ASN A 40 -3.87 -4.84 -15.23
C ASN A 40 -4.11 -3.38 -15.65
N ALA A 41 -3.77 -3.05 -16.89
CA ALA A 41 -3.88 -1.68 -17.42
C ALA A 41 -5.31 -1.16 -17.46
N ASP A 42 -6.27 -1.98 -17.91
CA ASP A 42 -7.67 -1.56 -18.04
C ASP A 42 -8.28 -1.31 -16.65
N GLU A 43 -7.98 -2.17 -15.67
CA GLU A 43 -8.42 -1.96 -14.28
C GLU A 43 -7.81 -0.69 -13.67
N VAL A 44 -6.53 -0.42 -13.92
CA VAL A 44 -5.85 0.80 -13.42
C VAL A 44 -6.50 2.04 -14.04
N ASN A 45 -6.67 2.06 -15.36
CA ASN A 45 -7.28 3.20 -16.06
C ASN A 45 -8.72 3.46 -15.59
N ALA A 46 -9.51 2.40 -15.44
CA ALA A 46 -10.89 2.52 -14.93
C ALA A 46 -10.91 3.04 -13.48
N ALA A 47 -10.02 2.57 -12.63
CA ALA A 47 -9.91 3.03 -11.25
C ALA A 47 -9.51 4.51 -11.17
N VAL A 48 -8.51 4.93 -11.95
CA VAL A 48 -8.09 6.34 -12.03
C VAL A 48 -9.24 7.23 -12.47
N ALA A 49 -9.94 6.86 -13.55
CA ALA A 49 -11.08 7.64 -14.05
C ALA A 49 -12.20 7.76 -13.00
N ALA A 50 -12.49 6.68 -12.28
CA ALA A 50 -13.49 6.68 -11.22
C ALA A 50 -13.11 7.60 -10.04
N ILE A 51 -11.84 7.65 -9.65
CA ILE A 51 -11.36 8.54 -8.61
C ILE A 51 -11.37 10.00 -9.07
N GLN A 52 -10.90 10.28 -10.30
CA GLN A 52 -10.92 11.64 -10.86
C GLN A 52 -12.34 12.20 -10.99
N ALA A 53 -13.32 11.34 -11.29
CA ALA A 53 -14.75 11.73 -11.32
C ALA A 53 -15.29 12.19 -9.96
N MET A 54 -14.59 11.89 -8.85
CA MET A 54 -14.92 12.38 -7.51
C MET A 54 -14.36 13.79 -7.21
N GLY A 55 -13.63 14.40 -8.15
CA GLY A 55 -13.15 15.78 -8.06
C GLY A 55 -11.78 15.94 -7.41
N VAL A 56 -11.03 14.86 -7.23
CA VAL A 56 -9.64 14.84 -6.75
C VAL A 56 -8.69 14.41 -7.86
N LYS A 57 -7.37 14.62 -7.67
CA LYS A 57 -6.39 14.09 -8.62
C LYS A 57 -6.17 12.60 -8.36
N ALA A 58 -5.91 11.87 -9.43
CA ALA A 58 -5.44 10.50 -9.35
C ALA A 58 -4.35 10.25 -10.39
N HIS A 59 -3.30 9.52 -9.99
CA HIS A 59 -2.24 9.05 -10.87
C HIS A 59 -2.15 7.53 -10.78
N GLY A 60 -2.23 6.85 -11.92
CA GLY A 60 -2.18 5.39 -11.97
C GLY A 60 -1.09 4.87 -12.89
N GLN A 61 -0.49 3.75 -12.53
CA GLN A 61 0.51 3.06 -13.36
C GLN A 61 0.37 1.55 -13.24
N VAL A 62 0.67 0.86 -14.34
CA VAL A 62 0.79 -0.61 -14.34
C VAL A 62 2.09 -0.98 -13.64
N VAL A 63 1.98 -1.69 -12.52
CA VAL A 63 3.11 -2.08 -11.67
C VAL A 63 2.93 -3.51 -11.20
N ASP A 64 3.95 -4.32 -11.36
CA ASP A 64 4.15 -5.50 -10.53
C ASP A 64 5.04 -5.08 -9.34
N VAL A 65 4.51 -5.18 -8.11
CA VAL A 65 5.23 -4.75 -6.92
C VAL A 65 6.50 -5.56 -6.63
N THR A 66 6.64 -6.73 -7.23
CA THR A 66 7.85 -7.55 -7.14
C THR A 66 9.00 -6.99 -7.99
N ASP A 67 8.68 -6.20 -9.03
CA ASP A 67 9.66 -5.42 -9.79
C ASP A 67 9.96 -4.09 -9.08
N SER A 68 11.12 -4.04 -8.44
CA SER A 68 11.56 -2.89 -7.65
C SER A 68 11.65 -1.61 -8.46
N ALA A 69 12.18 -1.69 -9.70
CA ALA A 69 12.36 -0.52 -10.55
C ALA A 69 11.01 0.09 -10.96
N SER A 70 10.04 -0.77 -11.31
CA SER A 70 8.68 -0.36 -11.63
C SER A 70 7.97 0.27 -10.43
N LEU A 71 8.12 -0.33 -9.24
CA LEU A 71 7.53 0.17 -7.99
C LEU A 71 8.09 1.55 -7.61
N GLU A 72 9.41 1.72 -7.63
CA GLU A 72 10.08 2.99 -7.34
C GLU A 72 9.73 4.08 -8.36
N ALA A 73 9.69 3.73 -9.64
CA ALA A 73 9.28 4.65 -10.70
C ALA A 73 7.84 5.16 -10.52
N TRP A 74 6.91 4.28 -10.14
CA TRP A 74 5.53 4.67 -9.85
C TRP A 74 5.44 5.60 -8.65
N ILE A 75 6.13 5.30 -7.55
CA ILE A 75 6.13 6.15 -6.35
C ILE A 75 6.64 7.56 -6.70
N LYS A 76 7.75 7.64 -7.43
CA LYS A 76 8.31 8.91 -7.90
C LYS A 76 7.33 9.67 -8.81
N ALA A 77 6.74 8.99 -9.80
CA ALA A 77 5.79 9.61 -10.71
C ALA A 77 4.53 10.13 -9.98
N CYS A 78 4.04 9.39 -8.96
CA CYS A 78 2.96 9.87 -8.10
C CYS A 78 3.35 11.14 -7.35
N ALA A 79 4.53 11.17 -6.73
CA ALA A 79 5.00 12.34 -5.99
C ALA A 79 5.09 13.58 -6.90
N GLU A 80 5.59 13.41 -8.12
CA GLU A 80 5.67 14.49 -9.11
C GLU A 80 4.29 14.95 -9.59
N ALA A 81 3.39 14.01 -9.92
CA ALA A 81 2.07 14.31 -10.47
C ALA A 81 1.09 14.88 -9.44
N LEU A 82 1.20 14.45 -8.17
CA LEU A 82 0.26 14.80 -7.11
C LEU A 82 0.81 15.87 -6.14
N GLY A 83 2.11 16.15 -6.21
CA GLY A 83 2.73 17.25 -5.44
C GLY A 83 3.31 16.83 -4.08
N GLY A 84 3.58 15.54 -3.88
CA GLY A 84 4.14 14.96 -2.66
C GLY A 84 3.44 13.67 -2.26
N ILE A 85 3.80 13.11 -1.09
CA ILE A 85 3.16 11.91 -0.53
C ILE A 85 3.02 12.10 0.98
N ASP A 86 1.78 12.05 1.48
CA ASP A 86 1.46 12.15 2.91
C ASP A 86 1.15 10.79 3.53
N GLY A 87 0.65 9.86 2.72
CA GLY A 87 0.27 8.54 3.19
C GLY A 87 0.65 7.42 2.23
N PHE A 88 0.96 6.26 2.78
CA PHE A 88 1.20 5.05 2.00
C PHE A 88 0.43 3.87 2.60
N VAL A 89 -0.25 3.11 1.74
CA VAL A 89 -0.96 1.89 2.13
C VAL A 89 -0.32 0.67 1.44
N ALA A 90 0.32 -0.18 2.23
CA ALA A 90 0.84 -1.47 1.80
C ALA A 90 -0.32 -2.49 1.81
N ASN A 91 -0.97 -2.67 0.65
CA ASN A 91 -2.17 -3.49 0.53
C ASN A 91 -1.98 -4.75 -0.31
N VAL A 92 -0.98 -4.82 -1.21
CA VAL A 92 -0.78 -6.01 -2.05
C VAL A 92 -0.50 -7.24 -1.21
N SER A 93 -1.05 -8.36 -1.65
CA SER A 93 -0.70 -9.69 -1.17
C SER A 93 -0.77 -10.68 -2.34
N ALA A 94 0.11 -11.68 -2.32
CA ALA A 94 0.01 -12.82 -3.25
C ALA A 94 -1.26 -13.65 -3.00
N GLY A 95 -1.86 -13.51 -1.82
CA GLY A 95 -3.05 -14.25 -1.41
C GLY A 95 -2.71 -15.64 -0.87
N GLY A 96 -3.75 -16.45 -0.64
CA GLY A 96 -3.57 -17.83 -0.24
C GLY A 96 -2.84 -18.60 -1.34
N ALA A 97 -1.73 -19.22 -1.01
CA ALA A 97 -0.96 -20.05 -1.92
C ALA A 97 -0.83 -21.46 -1.37
N ASP A 98 -0.53 -22.40 -2.24
CA ASP A 98 -0.18 -23.75 -1.83
C ASP A 98 1.04 -23.75 -0.89
N ASN A 99 1.23 -24.82 -0.14
CA ASN A 99 2.35 -24.99 0.77
C ASN A 99 3.62 -25.53 0.08
N GLU A 100 3.78 -25.20 -1.21
CA GLU A 100 4.94 -25.54 -2.00
C GLU A 100 5.96 -24.39 -2.01
N GLU A 101 7.19 -24.66 -2.43
CA GLU A 101 8.25 -23.63 -2.47
C GLU A 101 7.83 -22.40 -3.30
N SER A 102 7.11 -22.61 -4.40
CA SER A 102 6.59 -21.52 -5.24
C SER A 102 5.63 -20.60 -4.48
N GLY A 103 4.75 -21.19 -3.67
CA GLY A 103 3.83 -20.44 -2.81
C GLY A 103 4.55 -19.62 -1.75
N TRP A 104 5.57 -20.19 -1.10
CA TRP A 104 6.41 -19.48 -0.14
C TRP A 104 7.16 -18.32 -0.79
N ARG A 105 7.77 -18.54 -1.96
CA ARG A 105 8.51 -17.48 -2.68
C ARG A 105 7.58 -16.35 -3.12
N SER A 106 6.45 -16.67 -3.74
CA SER A 106 5.51 -15.64 -4.22
C SER A 106 4.95 -14.78 -3.09
N ASN A 107 4.60 -15.37 -1.93
CA ASN A 107 4.14 -14.61 -0.78
C ASN A 107 5.28 -13.77 -0.17
N PHE A 108 6.49 -14.31 -0.05
CA PHE A 108 7.62 -13.56 0.45
C PHE A 108 7.95 -12.34 -0.44
N GLU A 109 8.00 -12.53 -1.74
CA GLU A 109 8.33 -11.47 -2.70
C GLU A 109 7.24 -10.38 -2.75
N ALA A 110 5.97 -10.78 -2.90
CA ALA A 110 4.88 -9.82 -3.06
C ALA A 110 4.44 -9.17 -1.75
N ASP A 111 4.46 -9.89 -0.63
CA ASP A 111 4.00 -9.37 0.65
C ASP A 111 5.15 -8.68 1.41
N VAL A 112 6.27 -9.38 1.65
CA VAL A 112 7.32 -8.89 2.54
C VAL A 112 8.32 -8.00 1.81
N LEU A 113 8.98 -8.51 0.77
CA LEU A 113 10.02 -7.73 0.07
C LEU A 113 9.45 -6.50 -0.63
N ALA A 114 8.29 -6.63 -1.28
CA ALA A 114 7.66 -5.48 -1.94
C ALA A 114 7.25 -4.41 -0.92
N SER A 115 6.73 -4.79 0.24
CA SER A 115 6.39 -3.84 1.31
C SER A 115 7.63 -3.13 1.84
N TRP A 116 8.71 -3.86 2.11
CA TRP A 116 9.98 -3.28 2.53
C TRP A 116 10.55 -2.27 1.51
N LYS A 117 10.58 -2.65 0.24
CA LYS A 117 11.03 -1.76 -0.85
C LYS A 117 10.18 -0.51 -0.97
N ALA A 118 8.85 -0.67 -0.94
CA ALA A 118 7.91 0.45 -1.02
C ALA A 118 8.10 1.42 0.15
N VAL A 119 8.23 0.92 1.38
CA VAL A 119 8.47 1.76 2.57
C VAL A 119 9.77 2.56 2.42
N ASN A 120 10.85 1.93 1.97
CA ASN A 120 12.11 2.65 1.73
C ASN A 120 11.96 3.73 0.64
N ALA A 121 11.22 3.44 -0.43
CA ALA A 121 11.02 4.38 -1.53
C ALA A 121 10.10 5.56 -1.16
N VAL A 122 9.07 5.35 -0.33
CA VAL A 122 8.16 6.44 0.10
C VAL A 122 8.72 7.24 1.27
N LYS A 123 9.61 6.67 2.07
CA LYS A 123 10.15 7.30 3.29
C LYS A 123 10.60 8.75 3.11
N PRO A 124 11.43 9.13 2.10
CA PRO A 124 11.87 10.51 1.95
C PRO A 124 10.71 11.51 1.73
N TYR A 125 9.63 11.07 1.07
CA TYR A 125 8.46 11.91 0.84
C TYR A 125 7.63 12.07 2.11
N LEU A 126 7.48 11.00 2.90
CA LEU A 126 6.78 11.02 4.18
C LEU A 126 7.53 11.86 5.22
N GLU A 127 8.86 11.86 5.20
CA GLU A 127 9.69 12.74 6.04
C GLU A 127 9.54 14.22 5.69
N ALA A 128 9.23 14.52 4.43
CA ALA A 128 8.95 15.87 3.96
C ALA A 128 7.51 16.33 4.23
N SER A 129 6.61 15.42 4.60
CA SER A 129 5.21 15.71 4.93
C SER A 129 5.06 16.11 6.41
N ASP A 130 4.11 16.99 6.69
CA ASP A 130 3.73 17.37 8.06
C ASP A 130 2.86 16.32 8.78
N CYS A 131 2.42 15.27 8.09
CA CYS A 131 1.50 14.27 8.60
C CYS A 131 1.80 12.83 8.13
N GLY A 132 3.04 12.54 7.80
CA GLY A 132 3.48 11.25 7.25
C GLY A 132 2.85 10.04 7.93
N SER A 133 2.28 9.11 7.14
CA SER A 133 1.60 7.93 7.69
C SER A 133 1.75 6.72 6.78
N ILE A 134 1.97 5.56 7.39
CA ILE A 134 1.96 4.26 6.72
C ILE A 134 0.87 3.39 7.34
N VAL A 135 0.10 2.70 6.48
CA VAL A 135 -0.86 1.68 6.89
C VAL A 135 -0.56 0.37 6.17
N SER A 136 -0.42 -0.70 6.92
CA SER A 136 -0.31 -2.06 6.38
C SER A 136 -1.66 -2.77 6.45
N ILE A 137 -2.04 -3.44 5.37
CA ILE A 137 -3.18 -4.34 5.38
C ILE A 137 -2.69 -5.73 5.77
N GLY A 138 -2.89 -6.02 7.05
CA GLY A 138 -2.57 -7.30 7.69
C GLY A 138 -3.63 -8.37 7.43
N SER A 139 -3.73 -9.29 8.38
CA SER A 139 -4.77 -10.32 8.43
C SER A 139 -4.84 -10.90 9.85
N THR A 140 -5.98 -11.41 10.27
CA THR A 140 -6.07 -12.25 11.47
C THR A 140 -5.17 -13.49 11.38
N ALA A 141 -4.85 -13.96 10.17
CA ALA A 141 -3.87 -15.03 9.93
C ALA A 141 -2.44 -14.71 10.41
N SER A 142 -2.15 -13.47 10.76
CA SER A 142 -0.87 -13.11 11.42
C SER A 142 -0.79 -13.56 12.89
N LEU A 143 -1.92 -13.85 13.52
CA LEU A 143 -2.03 -14.20 14.92
C LEU A 143 -2.70 -15.57 15.13
N GLU A 144 -3.56 -15.99 14.21
CA GLU A 144 -4.34 -17.21 14.29
C GLU A 144 -3.95 -18.18 13.18
N ALA A 145 -3.96 -19.47 13.48
CA ALA A 145 -3.64 -20.50 12.49
C ALA A 145 -4.86 -20.85 11.64
N PHE A 146 -4.68 -20.78 10.32
CA PHE A 146 -5.69 -21.19 9.35
C PHE A 146 -5.17 -22.34 8.49
N ALA A 147 -5.95 -23.44 8.42
CA ALA A 147 -5.62 -24.56 7.55
C ALA A 147 -5.61 -24.11 6.07
N GLY A 148 -4.60 -24.57 5.31
CA GLY A 148 -4.47 -24.27 3.87
C GLY A 148 -3.92 -22.88 3.53
N ALA A 149 -3.50 -22.08 4.52
CA ALA A 149 -2.95 -20.75 4.31
C ALA A 149 -1.56 -20.55 4.95
N VAL A 150 -0.73 -21.61 4.96
CA VAL A 150 0.52 -21.63 5.72
C VAL A 150 1.51 -20.55 5.27
N PRO A 151 1.89 -20.41 3.98
CA PRO A 151 2.80 -19.34 3.55
C PRO A 151 2.20 -17.95 3.80
N TYR A 152 0.93 -17.76 3.48
CA TYR A 152 0.23 -16.50 3.67
C TYR A 152 0.25 -16.04 5.14
N GLY A 153 -0.15 -16.91 6.07
CA GLY A 153 -0.16 -16.60 7.51
C GLY A 153 1.24 -16.24 8.02
N ALA A 154 2.25 -17.02 7.62
CA ALA A 154 3.64 -16.76 7.99
C ALA A 154 4.12 -15.38 7.50
N MET A 155 3.81 -15.00 6.24
CA MET A 155 4.19 -13.70 5.71
C MET A 155 3.40 -12.55 6.35
N LYS A 156 2.12 -12.75 6.66
CA LYS A 156 1.33 -11.75 7.40
C LYS A 156 1.83 -11.56 8.84
N ALA A 157 2.31 -12.60 9.51
CA ALA A 157 2.98 -12.49 10.80
C ALA A 157 4.32 -11.73 10.69
N ALA A 158 5.12 -12.03 9.66
CA ALA A 158 6.35 -11.29 9.37
C ALA A 158 6.08 -9.79 9.15
N LEU A 159 5.04 -9.46 8.36
CA LEU A 159 4.65 -8.06 8.12
C LEU A 159 4.17 -7.35 9.39
N LEU A 160 3.37 -8.02 10.23
CA LEU A 160 2.92 -7.45 11.50
C LEU A 160 4.10 -7.04 12.37
N ASN A 161 5.12 -7.90 12.51
CA ASN A 161 6.34 -7.59 13.24
C ASN A 161 7.14 -6.48 12.54
N TYR A 162 7.33 -6.56 11.22
CA TYR A 162 8.04 -5.55 10.45
C TYR A 162 7.45 -4.14 10.63
N PHE A 163 6.15 -3.97 10.44
CA PHE A 163 5.51 -2.66 10.59
C PHE A 163 5.48 -2.19 12.05
N GLY A 164 5.42 -3.10 13.01
CA GLY A 164 5.60 -2.78 14.43
C GLY A 164 6.98 -2.18 14.74
N ASN A 165 8.05 -2.75 14.15
CA ASN A 165 9.40 -2.19 14.27
C ASN A 165 9.51 -0.84 13.53
N MET A 166 8.95 -0.74 12.33
CA MET A 166 8.94 0.53 11.57
C MET A 166 8.22 1.66 12.30
N ALA A 167 7.19 1.35 13.09
CA ALA A 167 6.53 2.35 13.92
C ALA A 167 7.49 3.00 14.95
N GLN A 168 8.40 2.21 15.52
CA GLN A 168 9.41 2.72 16.45
C GLN A 168 10.55 3.46 15.71
N GLU A 169 11.00 2.90 14.58
CA GLU A 169 12.10 3.47 13.80
C GLU A 169 11.75 4.81 13.17
N LEU A 170 10.51 4.98 12.70
CA LEU A 170 10.06 6.18 12.01
C LEU A 170 9.42 7.23 12.93
N ALA A 171 9.14 6.90 14.19
CA ALA A 171 8.57 7.83 15.17
C ALA A 171 9.40 9.11 15.37
N PRO A 172 10.76 9.09 15.42
CA PRO A 172 11.55 10.31 15.53
C PRO A 172 11.38 11.27 14.35
N ALA A 173 11.01 10.76 13.16
CA ALA A 173 10.68 11.56 11.97
C ALA A 173 9.21 12.02 11.94
N GLY A 174 8.41 11.73 12.97
CA GLY A 174 7.00 12.08 13.04
C GLY A 174 6.09 11.22 12.16
N ILE A 175 6.59 10.14 11.56
CA ILE A 175 5.81 9.25 10.70
C ILE A 175 5.10 8.21 11.55
N ARG A 176 3.78 8.11 11.40
CA ARG A 176 2.96 7.10 12.07
C ARG A 176 2.89 5.84 11.24
N VAL A 177 2.97 4.69 11.87
CA VAL A 177 2.83 3.38 11.20
C VAL A 177 1.81 2.53 11.95
N ASN A 178 0.82 2.02 11.24
CA ASN A 178 -0.24 1.20 11.79
C ASN A 178 -0.54 -0.01 10.90
N SER A 179 -1.16 -1.03 11.48
CA SER A 179 -1.67 -2.20 10.76
C SER A 179 -3.16 -2.36 10.98
N VAL A 180 -3.87 -2.72 9.91
CA VAL A 180 -5.30 -3.08 9.95
C VAL A 180 -5.42 -4.53 9.50
N SER A 181 -6.06 -5.36 10.30
CA SER A 181 -6.28 -6.79 10.01
C SER A 181 -7.77 -7.05 9.83
N PRO A 182 -8.23 -7.07 8.56
CA PRO A 182 -9.63 -7.36 8.24
C PRO A 182 -10.01 -8.80 8.56
#